data_f9fb045f9e300fd3761f92dfb3b5c45f
#
_entry.id   f9fb045f9e300fd3761f92dfb3b5c45f
#
_cell.length_a   1.000
_cell.length_b   1.000
_cell.length_c   1.000
_cell.angle_alpha   90.00
_cell.angle_beta   90.00
_cell.angle_gamma   90.00
#
_symmetry.space_group_name_H-M   'P 1'
#
loop_
_entity.id
_entity.type
_entity.pdbx_description
1 polymer ?
#
loop_
_entity_poly.entity_id
_entity_poly.type
_entity_poly.pdbx_seq_one_letter_code
_entity_poly.pdbx_strand_id
1 'polypeptide(L)'
;SGKGEAVPPTFPNGRPTSGRLHLAEAIFQDSEALVARVFVNRVWHHLLGKGIVKTTDNFGTLGAFPSNPALLDHLASSFIESGWSLKALIFRIALSRTYGLEREPRRLDAEAIRDSILAVSGGLDRRVGGPPVRIHLTDFMKGRGRPTESGPLDGSGRRSLYLEVRRNFLVPFLLVWDFPQPSTSMGRRSVSNVPSQALALMNEVTYVEAARALAQRMMKKGGATVE
;
A
#
# COMPACT_ATOMS: atom_id res chain seq x y z
N SER A 1 -10.01 39.56 -22.38
CA SER A 1 -9.69 38.25 -21.84
C SER A 1 -10.93 37.35 -21.93
N GLY A 2 -11.12 36.70 -23.10
CA GLY A 2 -12.18 35.75 -23.33
C GLY A 2 -11.91 34.50 -22.51
N LYS A 3 -12.76 34.16 -21.57
CA LYS A 3 -12.85 32.80 -21.03
C LYS A 3 -13.32 31.92 -22.18
N GLY A 4 -12.37 31.18 -22.78
CA GLY A 4 -12.72 30.16 -23.76
C GLY A 4 -13.68 29.16 -23.08
N GLU A 5 -14.86 29.04 -23.61
CA GLU A 5 -15.84 28.06 -23.16
C GLU A 5 -15.22 26.66 -23.36
N ALA A 6 -15.09 25.92 -22.29
CA ALA A 6 -14.50 24.57 -22.35
C ALA A 6 -15.48 23.69 -23.15
N VAL A 7 -15.07 23.30 -24.35
CA VAL A 7 -15.85 22.36 -25.16
C VAL A 7 -15.79 20.99 -24.48
N PRO A 8 -16.96 20.44 -24.07
CA PRO A 8 -16.93 19.11 -23.43
C PRO A 8 -16.51 18.05 -24.46
N PRO A 9 -15.74 17.03 -24.03
CA PRO A 9 -15.37 15.94 -24.91
C PRO A 9 -16.62 15.21 -25.39
N THR A 10 -16.60 14.80 -26.67
CA THR A 10 -17.70 14.07 -27.29
C THR A 10 -17.22 12.73 -27.84
N PHE A 11 -18.09 11.73 -27.85
CA PHE A 11 -17.82 10.48 -28.59
C PHE A 11 -17.73 10.76 -30.10
N PRO A 12 -17.14 9.84 -30.90
CA PRO A 12 -17.12 9.96 -32.35
C PRO A 12 -18.52 10.10 -32.98
N ASN A 13 -19.59 9.66 -32.30
CA ASN A 13 -20.97 9.81 -32.68
C ASN A 13 -21.62 11.14 -32.23
N GLY A 14 -20.83 12.10 -31.75
CA GLY A 14 -21.29 13.43 -31.32
C GLY A 14 -21.98 13.51 -29.95
N ARG A 15 -22.09 12.38 -29.21
CA ARG A 15 -22.71 12.39 -27.88
C ARG A 15 -21.75 12.99 -26.84
N PRO A 16 -22.25 13.80 -25.90
CA PRO A 16 -21.42 14.28 -24.79
C PRO A 16 -20.87 13.12 -23.96
N THR A 17 -19.59 13.18 -23.59
CA THR A 17 -18.95 12.19 -22.74
C THR A 17 -17.98 12.86 -21.79
N SER A 18 -17.70 12.22 -20.65
CA SER A 18 -16.59 12.64 -19.78
C SER A 18 -15.19 12.32 -20.36
N GLY A 19 -15.13 11.61 -21.48
CA GLY A 19 -13.88 11.13 -22.10
C GLY A 19 -13.21 9.97 -21.37
N ARG A 20 -13.65 9.63 -20.17
CA ARG A 20 -12.98 8.62 -19.32
C ARG A 20 -13.05 7.20 -19.89
N LEU A 21 -14.21 6.82 -20.43
CA LEU A 21 -14.37 5.50 -21.05
C LEU A 21 -13.49 5.38 -22.28
N HIS A 22 -13.52 6.39 -23.15
CA HIS A 22 -12.67 6.43 -24.34
C HIS A 22 -11.18 6.40 -24.00
N LEU A 23 -10.76 7.14 -22.97
CA LEU A 23 -9.38 7.07 -22.46
C LEU A 23 -9.02 5.66 -21.96
N ALA A 24 -9.93 5.01 -21.23
CA ALA A 24 -9.71 3.65 -20.74
C ALA A 24 -9.54 2.64 -21.90
N GLU A 25 -10.37 2.75 -22.92
CA GLU A 25 -10.27 1.93 -24.13
C GLU A 25 -8.95 2.17 -24.88
N ALA A 26 -8.58 3.45 -25.10
CA ALA A 26 -7.34 3.82 -25.77
C ALA A 26 -6.09 3.33 -25.02
N ILE A 27 -6.08 3.37 -23.69
CA ILE A 27 -4.97 2.86 -22.88
C ILE A 27 -4.71 1.37 -23.18
N PHE A 28 -5.77 0.56 -23.30
CA PHE A 28 -5.62 -0.88 -23.58
C PHE A 28 -5.40 -1.19 -25.06
N GLN A 29 -5.93 -0.38 -25.98
CA GLN A 29 -5.73 -0.58 -27.41
C GLN A 29 -4.36 -0.13 -27.89
N ASP A 30 -3.93 1.05 -27.50
CA ASP A 30 -2.73 1.69 -28.05
C ASP A 30 -1.47 1.49 -27.17
N SER A 31 -1.63 1.16 -25.90
CA SER A 31 -0.55 1.14 -24.94
C SER A 31 -0.50 -0.13 -24.08
N GLU A 32 -1.14 -1.21 -24.49
CA GLU A 32 -1.25 -2.47 -23.73
C GLU A 32 0.11 -2.97 -23.23
N ALA A 33 1.11 -3.01 -24.10
CA ALA A 33 2.46 -3.47 -23.74
C ALA A 33 3.11 -2.59 -22.67
N LEU A 34 2.91 -1.27 -22.71
CA LEU A 34 3.43 -0.34 -21.71
C LEU A 34 2.72 -0.54 -20.37
N VAL A 35 1.40 -0.64 -20.38
CA VAL A 35 0.59 -0.89 -19.18
C VAL A 35 1.02 -2.19 -18.51
N ALA A 36 1.19 -3.27 -19.28
CA ALA A 36 1.66 -4.55 -18.77
C ALA A 36 3.06 -4.47 -18.15
N ARG A 37 4.01 -3.79 -18.80
CA ARG A 37 5.37 -3.58 -18.28
C ARG A 37 5.35 -2.80 -16.96
N VAL A 38 4.59 -1.71 -16.88
CA VAL A 38 4.44 -0.92 -15.65
C VAL A 38 3.87 -1.75 -14.53
N PHE A 39 2.80 -2.51 -14.80
CA PHE A 39 2.14 -3.35 -13.81
C PHE A 39 3.05 -4.46 -13.30
N VAL A 40 3.68 -5.21 -14.21
CA VAL A 40 4.66 -6.26 -13.89
C VAL A 40 5.81 -5.71 -13.06
N ASN A 41 6.37 -4.56 -13.44
CA ASN A 41 7.44 -3.93 -12.69
C ASN A 41 7.04 -3.54 -11.26
N ARG A 42 5.80 -3.09 -11.06
CA ARG A 42 5.26 -2.79 -9.72
C ARG A 42 5.11 -4.05 -8.89
N VAL A 43 4.57 -5.14 -9.45
CA VAL A 43 4.48 -6.43 -8.77
C VAL A 43 5.86 -6.95 -8.41
N TRP A 44 6.82 -6.90 -9.34
CA TRP A 44 8.22 -7.26 -9.10
C TRP A 44 8.83 -6.44 -7.97
N HIS A 45 8.63 -5.12 -7.98
CA HIS A 45 9.09 -4.22 -6.92
C HIS A 45 8.53 -4.61 -5.54
N HIS A 46 7.24 -4.90 -5.46
CA HIS A 46 6.61 -5.29 -4.19
C HIS A 46 7.13 -6.64 -3.67
N LEU A 47 7.39 -7.59 -4.56
CA LEU A 47 7.87 -8.92 -4.18
C LEU A 47 9.36 -8.93 -3.83
N LEU A 48 10.20 -8.20 -4.59
CA LEU A 48 11.66 -8.27 -4.48
C LEU A 48 12.30 -7.00 -3.89
N GLY A 49 11.50 -5.95 -3.63
CA GLY A 49 11.96 -4.71 -3.01
C GLY A 49 12.54 -3.67 -3.98
N LYS A 50 12.92 -4.08 -5.20
CA LYS A 50 13.47 -3.21 -6.24
C LYS A 50 12.90 -3.57 -7.59
N GLY A 51 12.38 -2.59 -8.32
CA GLY A 51 11.86 -2.80 -9.66
C GLY A 51 12.95 -3.17 -10.69
N ILE A 52 12.59 -3.88 -11.74
CA ILE A 52 13.42 -4.07 -12.93
C ILE A 52 13.73 -2.71 -13.55
N VAL A 53 12.73 -1.82 -13.58
CA VAL A 53 12.87 -0.38 -13.79
C VAL A 53 12.85 0.30 -12.42
N LYS A 54 13.92 0.98 -12.05
CA LYS A 54 14.05 1.62 -10.72
C LYS A 54 13.03 2.73 -10.47
N THR A 55 12.67 3.48 -11.52
CA THR A 55 11.64 4.53 -11.47
C THR A 55 10.27 3.93 -11.71
N THR A 56 9.67 3.34 -10.67
CA THR A 56 8.40 2.57 -10.76
C THR A 56 7.19 3.39 -11.21
N ASP A 57 7.28 4.70 -11.15
CA ASP A 57 6.27 5.70 -11.52
C ASP A 57 6.62 6.51 -12.78
N ASN A 58 7.80 6.25 -13.37
CA ASN A 58 8.24 6.94 -14.58
C ASN A 58 8.90 5.97 -15.57
N PHE A 59 8.14 5.59 -16.59
CA PHE A 59 8.58 4.78 -17.74
C PHE A 59 8.80 5.63 -19.00
N GLY A 60 8.76 6.94 -18.88
CA GLY A 60 9.01 7.88 -19.95
C GLY A 60 10.50 8.13 -20.21
N THR A 61 10.78 9.13 -21.05
CA THR A 61 12.14 9.49 -21.49
C THR A 61 13.09 9.88 -20.35
N LEU A 62 12.56 10.36 -19.23
CA LEU A 62 13.33 10.70 -18.02
C LEU A 62 13.37 9.55 -17.00
N GLY A 63 12.79 8.42 -17.31
CA GLY A 63 12.80 7.23 -16.46
C GLY A 63 14.11 6.45 -16.57
N ALA A 64 14.36 5.58 -15.59
CA ALA A 64 15.51 4.69 -15.65
C ALA A 64 15.29 3.58 -16.70
N PHE A 65 16.36 3.16 -17.35
CA PHE A 65 16.30 1.97 -18.19
C PHE A 65 16.10 0.70 -17.37
N PRO A 66 15.38 -0.31 -17.91
CA PRO A 66 15.25 -1.60 -17.25
C PRO A 66 16.61 -2.28 -17.09
N SER A 67 16.88 -2.82 -15.91
CA SER A 67 18.11 -3.60 -15.64
C SER A 67 18.19 -4.91 -16.44
N ASN A 68 17.04 -5.45 -16.82
CA ASN A 68 16.90 -6.61 -17.69
C ASN A 68 15.65 -6.44 -18.58
N PRO A 69 15.81 -5.84 -19.80
CA PRO A 69 14.70 -5.61 -20.70
C PRO A 69 14.00 -6.91 -21.14
N ALA A 70 14.77 -7.95 -21.46
CA ALA A 70 14.22 -9.22 -21.93
C ALA A 70 13.33 -9.90 -20.86
N LEU A 71 13.73 -9.82 -19.59
CA LEU A 71 12.92 -10.34 -18.48
C LEU A 71 11.62 -9.55 -18.32
N LEU A 72 11.69 -8.22 -18.39
CA LEU A 72 10.51 -7.35 -18.29
C LEU A 72 9.52 -7.66 -19.41
N ASP A 73 10.00 -7.79 -20.63
CA ASP A 73 9.19 -8.07 -21.82
C ASP A 73 8.56 -9.47 -21.74
N HIS A 74 9.34 -10.49 -21.36
CA HIS A 74 8.82 -11.83 -21.17
C HIS A 74 7.71 -11.90 -20.11
N LEU A 75 7.91 -11.24 -18.96
CA LEU A 75 6.90 -11.21 -17.92
C LEU A 75 5.66 -10.43 -18.35
N ALA A 76 5.82 -9.33 -19.09
CA ALA A 76 4.71 -8.53 -19.60
C ALA A 76 3.88 -9.31 -20.63
N SER A 77 4.51 -9.95 -21.61
CA SER A 77 3.81 -10.80 -22.60
C SER A 77 3.07 -11.95 -21.92
N SER A 78 3.75 -12.66 -21.01
CA SER A 78 3.11 -13.74 -20.26
C SER A 78 1.95 -13.28 -19.38
N PHE A 79 2.00 -12.05 -18.87
CA PHE A 79 0.92 -11.47 -18.07
C PHE A 79 -0.31 -11.18 -18.93
N ILE A 80 -0.12 -10.64 -20.14
CA ILE A 80 -1.19 -10.44 -21.13
C ILE A 80 -1.78 -11.79 -21.54
N GLU A 81 -0.97 -12.74 -21.94
CA GLU A 81 -1.38 -14.10 -22.36
C GLU A 81 -2.17 -14.85 -21.28
N SER A 82 -1.85 -14.61 -20.00
CA SER A 82 -2.58 -15.18 -18.85
C SER A 82 -3.93 -14.50 -18.56
N GLY A 83 -4.39 -13.59 -19.41
CA GLY A 83 -5.60 -12.80 -19.20
C GLY A 83 -5.47 -11.81 -18.04
N TRP A 84 -4.31 -11.18 -17.88
CA TRP A 84 -4.02 -10.21 -16.82
C TRP A 84 -4.16 -10.79 -15.41
N SER A 85 -3.83 -12.06 -15.24
CA SER A 85 -3.95 -12.75 -13.95
C SER A 85 -2.82 -12.38 -12.99
N LEU A 86 -3.12 -11.49 -12.03
CA LEU A 86 -2.21 -11.11 -10.96
C LEU A 86 -1.72 -12.34 -10.16
N LYS A 87 -2.61 -13.29 -9.89
CA LYS A 87 -2.25 -14.53 -9.19
C LYS A 87 -1.22 -15.36 -9.96
N ALA A 88 -1.40 -15.52 -11.25
CA ALA A 88 -0.47 -16.27 -12.10
C ALA A 88 0.90 -15.57 -12.15
N LEU A 89 0.93 -14.24 -12.26
CA LEU A 89 2.16 -13.44 -12.23
C LEU A 89 2.91 -13.60 -10.90
N ILE A 90 2.22 -13.41 -9.76
CA ILE A 90 2.82 -13.57 -8.43
C ILE A 90 3.38 -14.98 -8.25
N PHE A 91 2.61 -16.00 -8.63
CA PHE A 91 3.01 -17.40 -8.52
C PHE A 91 4.27 -17.68 -9.35
N ARG A 92 4.32 -17.22 -10.58
CA ARG A 92 5.49 -17.36 -11.48
C ARG A 92 6.74 -16.72 -10.88
N ILE A 93 6.64 -15.48 -10.33
CA ILE A 93 7.76 -14.80 -9.71
C ILE A 93 8.19 -15.51 -8.41
N ALA A 94 7.23 -15.88 -7.56
CA ALA A 94 7.50 -16.51 -6.27
C ALA A 94 8.14 -17.90 -6.38
N LEU A 95 7.84 -18.66 -7.43
CA LEU A 95 8.49 -19.95 -7.70
C LEU A 95 9.83 -19.83 -8.43
N SER A 96 10.22 -18.63 -8.84
CA SER A 96 11.50 -18.44 -9.52
C SER A 96 12.68 -18.61 -8.55
N ARG A 97 13.82 -19.07 -9.08
CA ARG A 97 15.06 -19.13 -8.31
C ARG A 97 15.46 -17.77 -7.73
N THR A 98 15.21 -16.69 -8.47
CA THR A 98 15.50 -15.31 -8.03
C THR A 98 14.76 -14.96 -6.74
N TYR A 99 13.52 -15.42 -6.57
CA TYR A 99 12.76 -15.16 -5.35
C TYR A 99 13.30 -15.94 -4.14
N GLY A 100 13.86 -17.11 -4.36
CA GLY A 100 14.48 -17.96 -3.31
C GLY A 100 15.88 -17.51 -2.88
N LEU A 101 16.54 -16.61 -3.62
CA LEU A 101 17.85 -16.09 -3.24
C LEU A 101 17.74 -15.18 -2.01
N GLU A 102 18.84 -15.02 -1.29
CA GLU A 102 18.91 -14.09 -0.16
C GLU A 102 18.48 -12.70 -0.58
N ARG A 103 17.63 -12.11 0.25
CA ARG A 103 17.14 -10.75 0.09
C ARG A 103 17.64 -9.88 1.21
N GLU A 104 17.99 -8.65 0.88
CA GLU A 104 18.29 -7.65 1.90
C GLU A 104 17.09 -7.47 2.83
N PRO A 105 17.30 -7.47 4.16
CA PRO A 105 16.24 -7.15 5.11
C PRO A 105 15.65 -5.78 4.79
N ARG A 106 14.35 -5.68 4.79
CA ARG A 106 13.65 -4.41 4.59
C ARG A 106 12.65 -4.17 5.71
N ARG A 107 12.48 -2.90 6.07
CA ARG A 107 11.47 -2.50 7.03
C ARG A 107 10.08 -2.85 6.49
N LEU A 108 9.21 -3.32 7.37
CA LEU A 108 7.80 -3.51 7.07
C LEU A 108 7.11 -2.16 6.82
N ASP A 109 6.08 -2.17 5.99
CA ASP A 109 5.18 -1.03 5.83
C ASP A 109 4.39 -0.76 7.13
N ALA A 110 3.96 0.49 7.32
CA ALA A 110 3.26 0.94 8.53
C ALA A 110 2.09 0.03 8.94
N GLU A 111 1.30 -0.38 7.96
CA GLU A 111 0.15 -1.27 8.17
C GLU A 111 0.59 -2.66 8.63
N ALA A 112 1.66 -3.18 8.05
CA ALA A 112 2.19 -4.49 8.43
C ALA A 112 2.83 -4.46 9.82
N ILE A 113 3.48 -3.35 10.21
CA ILE A 113 4.01 -3.15 11.57
C ILE A 113 2.87 -3.21 12.58
N ARG A 114 1.81 -2.41 12.37
CA ARG A 114 0.66 -2.41 13.27
C ARG A 114 -0.02 -3.79 13.35
N ASP A 115 -0.29 -4.41 12.21
CA ASP A 115 -0.95 -5.71 12.16
C ASP A 115 -0.10 -6.81 12.83
N SER A 116 1.23 -6.75 12.70
CA SER A 116 2.15 -7.66 13.39
C SER A 116 2.09 -7.50 14.90
N ILE A 117 2.05 -6.27 15.40
CA ILE A 117 1.95 -5.97 16.83
C ILE A 117 0.62 -6.51 17.39
N LEU A 118 -0.49 -6.28 16.69
CA LEU A 118 -1.79 -6.85 17.07
C LEU A 118 -1.78 -8.38 17.02
N ALA A 119 -1.10 -8.98 16.04
CA ALA A 119 -1.02 -10.43 15.92
C ALA A 119 -0.25 -11.07 17.08
N VAL A 120 0.93 -10.53 17.43
CA VAL A 120 1.75 -11.10 18.52
C VAL A 120 1.12 -10.86 19.89
N SER A 121 0.47 -9.71 20.11
CA SER A 121 -0.28 -9.43 21.35
C SER A 121 -1.55 -10.24 21.48
N GLY A 122 -2.09 -10.79 20.38
CA GLY A 122 -3.33 -11.56 20.34
C GLY A 122 -4.58 -10.73 20.12
N GLY A 123 -4.41 -9.42 19.86
CA GLY A 123 -5.51 -8.49 19.60
C GLY A 123 -5.97 -8.44 18.13
N LEU A 124 -5.32 -9.19 17.21
CA LEU A 124 -5.65 -9.09 15.79
C LEU A 124 -6.96 -9.83 15.46
N ASP A 125 -7.95 -9.07 15.00
CA ASP A 125 -9.16 -9.61 14.37
C ASP A 125 -8.89 -9.93 12.88
N ARG A 126 -8.94 -11.21 12.54
CA ARG A 126 -8.65 -11.73 11.19
C ARG A 126 -9.85 -11.78 10.25
N ARG A 127 -11.02 -11.31 10.66
CA ARG A 127 -12.21 -11.31 9.81
C ARG A 127 -11.93 -10.56 8.51
N VAL A 128 -12.40 -11.09 7.40
CA VAL A 128 -12.29 -10.51 6.05
C VAL A 128 -13.61 -9.85 5.69
N GLY A 129 -13.52 -8.66 5.06
CA GLY A 129 -14.69 -7.91 4.62
C GLY A 129 -15.34 -7.08 5.73
N GLY A 130 -16.50 -6.51 5.43
CA GLY A 130 -17.25 -5.63 6.32
C GLY A 130 -16.89 -4.14 6.18
N PRO A 131 -17.60 -3.26 6.92
CA PRO A 131 -17.39 -1.83 6.85
C PRO A 131 -16.01 -1.42 7.42
N PRO A 132 -15.46 -0.27 6.98
CA PRO A 132 -14.24 0.28 7.54
C PRO A 132 -14.45 0.70 8.99
N VAL A 133 -13.38 0.59 9.78
CA VAL A 133 -13.37 1.10 11.15
C VAL A 133 -12.97 2.57 11.13
N ARG A 134 -13.72 3.41 11.83
CA ARG A 134 -13.44 4.84 11.95
C ARG A 134 -12.09 5.06 12.61
N ILE A 135 -11.40 6.12 12.20
CA ILE A 135 -10.14 6.54 12.81
C ILE A 135 -10.36 7.00 14.25
N HIS A 136 -9.40 6.72 15.11
CA HIS A 136 -9.33 7.34 16.43
C HIS A 136 -8.89 8.79 16.27
N LEU A 137 -9.64 9.72 16.87
CA LEU A 137 -9.37 11.15 16.83
C LEU A 137 -8.63 11.58 18.09
N THR A 138 -7.42 12.09 17.91
CA THR A 138 -6.69 12.73 18.99
C THR A 138 -7.09 14.20 19.15
N ASP A 139 -6.76 14.81 20.28
CA ASP A 139 -7.05 16.23 20.56
C ASP A 139 -6.30 17.18 19.62
N PHE A 140 -5.22 16.73 19.01
CA PHE A 140 -4.42 17.48 18.03
C PHE A 140 -5.01 17.48 16.63
N MET A 141 -5.89 16.55 16.33
CA MET A 141 -6.57 16.46 15.02
C MET A 141 -7.69 17.49 14.92
N LYS A 142 -7.32 18.74 14.68
CA LYS A 142 -8.26 19.87 14.52
C LYS A 142 -8.31 20.29 13.04
N GLY A 143 -9.44 20.89 12.63
CA GLY A 143 -9.56 21.47 11.30
C GLY A 143 -10.87 21.16 10.59
N ARG A 144 -11.00 21.72 9.39
CA ARG A 144 -12.20 21.56 8.55
C ARG A 144 -12.38 20.10 8.12
N GLY A 145 -13.58 19.59 8.29
CA GLY A 145 -13.94 18.20 7.95
C GLY A 145 -13.55 17.18 9.02
N ARG A 146 -13.24 17.64 10.24
CA ARG A 146 -13.04 16.72 11.37
C ARG A 146 -14.31 15.91 11.60
N PRO A 147 -14.21 14.57 11.71
CA PRO A 147 -15.35 13.74 12.08
C PRO A 147 -15.91 14.12 13.44
N THR A 148 -17.21 13.98 13.62
CA THR A 148 -17.90 14.22 14.90
C THR A 148 -17.67 13.10 15.89
N GLU A 149 -17.44 11.88 15.41
CA GLU A 149 -17.26 10.70 16.23
C GLU A 149 -15.85 10.12 16.04
N SER A 150 -15.23 9.80 17.17
CA SER A 150 -13.95 9.11 17.23
C SER A 150 -14.15 7.59 17.12
N GLY A 151 -13.29 6.93 16.38
CA GLY A 151 -13.20 5.48 16.38
C GLY A 151 -12.45 4.95 17.60
N PRO A 152 -12.42 3.63 17.77
CA PRO A 152 -11.66 2.98 18.83
C PRO A 152 -10.15 3.17 18.66
N LEU A 153 -9.43 3.29 19.78
CA LEU A 153 -7.99 3.56 19.79
C LEU A 153 -7.19 2.51 19.03
N ASP A 154 -7.52 1.24 19.25
CA ASP A 154 -6.84 0.10 18.63
C ASP A 154 -7.42 -0.31 17.27
N GLY A 155 -8.40 0.46 16.74
CA GLY A 155 -9.12 0.11 15.51
C GLY A 155 -9.93 -1.18 15.64
N SER A 156 -10.43 -1.49 16.84
CA SER A 156 -11.16 -2.74 17.18
C SER A 156 -10.37 -4.02 16.83
N GLY A 157 -9.05 -3.95 16.90
CA GLY A 157 -8.17 -5.06 16.52
C GLY A 157 -8.20 -5.42 15.03
N ARG A 158 -8.96 -4.71 14.19
CA ARG A 158 -9.05 -5.00 12.75
C ARG A 158 -7.72 -4.75 12.04
N ARG A 159 -7.45 -5.54 10.99
CA ARG A 159 -6.30 -5.30 10.10
C ARG A 159 -6.30 -3.86 9.60
N SER A 160 -5.13 -3.28 9.46
CA SER A 160 -4.95 -1.89 9.00
C SER A 160 -5.60 -1.59 7.64
N LEU A 161 -5.77 -2.63 6.79
CA LEU A 161 -6.53 -2.54 5.54
C LEU A 161 -7.98 -2.06 5.73
N TYR A 162 -8.58 -2.29 6.90
CA TYR A 162 -9.96 -1.91 7.21
C TYR A 162 -10.07 -0.61 8.00
N LEU A 163 -8.97 0.08 8.28
CA LEU A 163 -9.03 1.41 8.87
C LEU A 163 -9.48 2.43 7.81
N GLU A 164 -10.37 3.32 8.22
CA GLU A 164 -10.79 4.42 7.37
C GLU A 164 -9.61 5.34 7.08
N VAL A 165 -9.40 5.69 5.80
CA VAL A 165 -8.38 6.66 5.38
C VAL A 165 -9.05 7.96 5.02
N ARG A 166 -8.83 9.00 5.82
CA ARG A 166 -9.31 10.36 5.55
C ARG A 166 -8.16 11.26 5.17
N ARG A 167 -8.33 12.00 4.10
CA ARG A 167 -7.27 12.84 3.51
C ARG A 167 -6.59 13.78 4.52
N ASN A 168 -7.38 14.40 5.39
CA ASN A 168 -6.89 15.39 6.35
C ASN A 168 -6.70 14.84 7.77
N PHE A 169 -7.10 13.60 8.02
CA PHE A 169 -7.09 12.98 9.35
C PHE A 169 -6.54 11.57 9.24
N LEU A 170 -5.23 11.46 9.11
CA LEU A 170 -4.53 10.17 9.05
C LEU A 170 -4.15 9.73 10.45
N VAL A 171 -4.09 8.44 10.66
CA VAL A 171 -3.66 7.83 11.93
C VAL A 171 -2.20 8.22 12.20
N PRO A 172 -1.90 8.94 13.29
CA PRO A 172 -0.55 9.47 13.59
C PRO A 172 0.51 8.39 13.58
N PHE A 173 0.17 7.24 14.16
CA PHE A 173 1.01 6.05 14.15
C PHE A 173 1.47 5.63 12.74
N LEU A 174 0.54 5.53 11.79
CA LEU A 174 0.88 5.14 10.43
C LEU A 174 1.79 6.18 9.75
N LEU A 175 1.59 7.48 10.05
CA LEU A 175 2.41 8.57 9.51
C LEU A 175 3.87 8.49 9.96
N VAL A 176 4.11 8.12 11.22
CA VAL A 176 5.48 7.93 11.75
C VAL A 176 6.24 6.85 10.97
N TRP A 177 5.52 5.88 10.40
CA TRP A 177 6.06 4.78 9.61
C TRP A 177 5.95 4.99 8.10
N ASP A 178 5.99 6.24 7.64
CA ASP A 178 5.96 6.62 6.23
C ASP A 178 4.71 6.17 5.47
N PHE A 179 3.55 6.15 6.14
CA PHE A 179 2.29 5.90 5.45
C PHE A 179 2.07 6.94 4.34
N PRO A 180 1.70 6.53 3.11
CA PRO A 180 1.55 7.45 2.00
C PRO A 180 0.39 8.43 2.23
N GLN A 181 0.63 9.69 1.84
CA GLN A 181 -0.40 10.72 1.88
C GLN A 181 -1.41 10.51 0.74
N PRO A 182 -2.73 10.42 1.02
CA PRO A 182 -3.73 10.15 -0.02
C PRO A 182 -3.91 11.28 -1.05
N SER A 183 -3.27 12.42 -0.82
CA SER A 183 -3.33 13.58 -1.71
C SER A 183 -2.38 13.51 -2.90
N THR A 184 -1.40 12.62 -2.87
CA THR A 184 -0.36 12.49 -3.89
C THR A 184 -0.30 11.08 -4.43
N SER A 185 -0.08 10.95 -5.74
CA SER A 185 0.22 9.67 -6.38
C SER A 185 1.69 9.33 -6.14
N MET A 186 1.99 8.12 -5.69
CA MET A 186 3.35 7.67 -5.41
C MET A 186 3.60 6.33 -6.08
N GLY A 187 4.71 6.23 -6.82
CA GLY A 187 5.13 4.98 -7.46
C GLY A 187 5.78 3.99 -6.50
N ARG A 188 6.36 4.50 -5.41
CA ARG A 188 6.89 3.70 -4.30
C ARG A 188 6.72 4.47 -3.00
N ARG A 189 6.63 3.75 -1.89
CA ARG A 189 6.62 4.36 -0.56
C ARG A 189 8.01 4.84 -0.16
N SER A 190 8.05 5.94 0.56
CA SER A 190 9.26 6.36 1.27
C SER A 190 9.59 5.36 2.37
N VAL A 191 10.87 5.22 2.66
CA VAL A 191 11.36 4.42 3.79
C VAL A 191 12.39 5.27 4.52
N SER A 192 12.02 5.78 5.68
CA SER A 192 12.92 6.55 6.54
C SER A 192 13.30 5.73 7.79
N ASN A 193 14.41 6.10 8.40
CA ASN A 193 14.80 5.57 9.71
C ASN A 193 15.13 6.78 10.60
N VAL A 194 14.16 7.16 11.41
CA VAL A 194 14.21 8.38 12.22
C VAL A 194 13.93 8.08 13.69
N PRO A 195 14.50 8.85 14.63
CA PRO A 195 14.32 8.63 16.07
C PRO A 195 12.86 8.62 16.53
N SER A 196 11.98 9.37 15.85
CA SER A 196 10.54 9.42 16.17
C SER A 196 9.87 8.04 16.06
N GLN A 197 10.38 7.14 15.23
CA GLN A 197 9.87 5.76 15.11
C GLN A 197 10.14 4.95 16.38
N ALA A 198 11.34 5.07 16.95
CA ALA A 198 11.66 4.45 18.23
C ALA A 198 10.84 5.04 19.37
N LEU A 199 10.68 6.37 19.40
CA LEU A 199 9.84 7.04 20.40
C LEU A 199 8.37 6.61 20.28
N ALA A 200 7.84 6.42 19.09
CA ALA A 200 6.48 5.92 18.88
C ALA A 200 6.30 4.50 19.44
N LEU A 201 7.28 3.61 19.24
CA LEU A 201 7.23 2.25 19.82
C LEU A 201 7.21 2.26 21.35
N MET A 202 7.84 3.25 21.97
CA MET A 202 7.95 3.35 23.44
C MET A 202 6.77 4.05 24.10
N ASN A 203 6.13 4.99 23.41
CA ASN A 203 5.18 5.91 24.03
C ASN A 203 3.77 5.87 23.44
N GLU A 204 3.58 5.29 22.28
CA GLU A 204 2.26 5.23 21.69
C GLU A 204 1.38 4.22 22.45
N VAL A 205 0.19 4.68 22.85
CA VAL A 205 -0.67 3.96 23.81
C VAL A 205 -1.05 2.56 23.30
N THR A 206 -1.36 2.41 22.03
CA THR A 206 -1.71 1.11 21.45
C THR A 206 -0.57 0.10 21.49
N TYR A 207 0.68 0.56 21.38
CA TYR A 207 1.85 -0.32 21.53
C TYR A 207 2.09 -0.75 22.96
N VAL A 208 1.98 0.20 23.89
CA VAL A 208 2.14 -0.08 25.32
C VAL A 208 1.10 -1.12 25.76
N GLU A 209 -0.15 -0.96 25.35
CA GLU A 209 -1.21 -1.90 25.68
C GLU A 209 -0.99 -3.27 24.97
N ALA A 210 -0.53 -3.28 23.73
CA ALA A 210 -0.18 -4.51 23.04
C ALA A 210 1.00 -5.24 23.70
N ALA A 211 2.01 -4.50 24.16
CA ALA A 211 3.13 -5.07 24.91
C ALA A 211 2.67 -5.67 26.24
N ARG A 212 1.77 -5.00 26.95
CA ARG A 212 1.15 -5.52 28.19
C ARG A 212 0.36 -6.82 27.91
N ALA A 213 -0.45 -6.83 26.86
CA ALA A 213 -1.19 -8.03 26.46
C ALA A 213 -0.27 -9.19 26.06
N LEU A 214 0.83 -8.89 25.34
CA LEU A 214 1.85 -9.90 25.02
C LEU A 214 2.50 -10.47 26.28
N ALA A 215 2.90 -9.62 27.22
CA ALA A 215 3.51 -10.07 28.50
C ALA A 215 2.54 -10.98 29.28
N GLN A 216 1.26 -10.61 29.36
CA GLN A 216 0.24 -11.45 30.00
C GLN A 216 0.07 -12.81 29.30
N ARG A 217 0.14 -12.83 27.96
CA ARG A 217 0.10 -14.10 27.20
C ARG A 217 1.31 -14.97 27.46
N MET A 218 2.50 -14.36 27.54
CA MET A 218 3.74 -15.08 27.85
C MET A 218 3.67 -15.70 29.24
N MET A 219 3.24 -14.94 30.26
CA MET A 219 3.08 -15.45 31.62
C MET A 219 2.06 -16.59 31.73
N LYS A 220 0.97 -16.54 30.93
CA LYS A 220 -0.04 -17.59 30.94
C LYS A 220 0.38 -18.87 30.19
N LYS A 221 1.22 -18.73 29.16
CA LYS A 221 1.63 -19.85 28.28
C LYS A 221 3.04 -20.36 28.55
N GLY A 222 3.94 -19.51 29.03
CA GLY A 222 5.25 -19.89 29.50
C GLY A 222 5.09 -20.48 30.89
N GLY A 223 5.21 -21.80 31.01
CA GLY A 223 5.12 -22.48 32.31
C GLY A 223 6.04 -21.86 33.35
N ALA A 224 5.72 -22.05 34.61
CA ALA A 224 6.45 -21.49 35.77
C ALA A 224 7.85 -22.10 36.00
N THR A 225 8.42 -22.81 35.04
CA THR A 225 9.74 -23.42 35.13
C THR A 225 10.67 -22.85 34.06
N VAL A 226 11.58 -21.99 34.50
CA VAL A 226 12.88 -21.80 33.86
C VAL A 226 13.73 -22.96 34.40
N GLU A 227 13.89 -24.03 33.64
CA GLU A 227 15.00 -24.96 33.82
C GLU A 227 16.26 -24.41 33.18
#